data_6a918f285861e38889a978c039673752
#
_entry.id   6a918f285861e38889a978c039673752
#
_cell.length_a   1.000
_cell.length_b   1.000
_cell.length_c   1.000
_cell.angle_alpha   90.00
_cell.angle_beta   90.00
_cell.angle_gamma   90.00
#
_symmetry.space_group_name_H-M   'P 1'
#
loop_
_entity.id
_entity.type
_entity.pdbx_description
1 polymer ?
#
loop_
_entity_poly.entity_id
_entity_poly.type
_entity_poly.pdbx_seq_one_letter_code
_entity_poly.pdbx_strand_id
1 'polypeptide(L)'
;MVQGHAGSAGNGCGADRLFRRREPLVRQDLAELIAEARRLGFYTNLITSGIGLTEEKIIAFKEAGLDHIQISFQASDEQVNNMLAGSKKAFAQKLEMAKAVKKHGYPMVLNFVTHRHNIDRIDKIIELCLALEADFVELATCQFYGWAHLNRLGLLPTKDQLVRAEAVTNEYRVRLEAENHPCKLIFVTPDYYEERPKACMNGWGNIFLTVTPDGTALPCHGARQMPIQFPNVRDHSMQHIWYDSFGFNRFRGYDWMPEPCRSCDEKEKDFGGCRCQAFMLTGDAANADPVCSKSYHHGIITQARDESETATQTIEELAFRNDRNSRLIAKSS
;
A
#
# COMPACT_ATOMS: atom_id res chain seq x y z
N MET A 1 16.96 -7.63 -14.09
CA MET A 1 16.07 -6.46 -14.24
C MET A 1 14.85 -6.74 -13.36
N VAL A 2 14.89 -6.32 -12.10
CA VAL A 2 13.75 -6.46 -11.18
C VAL A 2 12.97 -5.16 -11.28
N GLN A 3 12.03 -5.09 -12.20
CA GLN A 3 10.97 -4.09 -12.11
C GLN A 3 10.05 -4.53 -10.97
N GLY A 4 10.37 -4.10 -9.76
CA GLY A 4 9.41 -4.12 -8.68
C GLY A 4 8.32 -3.11 -9.02
N HIS A 5 7.21 -3.54 -9.60
CA HIS A 5 5.98 -2.81 -9.40
C HIS A 5 5.76 -2.82 -7.89
N ALA A 6 6.05 -1.71 -7.27
CA ALA A 6 5.63 -1.44 -5.92
C ALA A 6 4.10 -1.43 -5.95
N GLY A 7 3.51 -2.61 -5.79
CA GLY A 7 2.17 -2.68 -5.28
C GLY A 7 2.24 -1.94 -3.96
N SER A 8 1.78 -0.69 -3.93
CA SER A 8 1.68 0.05 -2.70
C SER A 8 0.80 -0.78 -1.79
N ALA A 9 1.42 -1.48 -0.88
CA ALA A 9 0.72 -1.93 0.28
C ALA A 9 0.28 -0.64 0.99
N GLY A 10 -0.90 -0.16 0.61
CA GLY A 10 -1.53 1.00 1.19
C GLY A 10 -1.72 0.80 2.68
N ASN A 11 -0.69 1.09 3.44
CA ASN A 11 -0.75 1.19 4.89
C ASN A 11 -1.26 2.56 5.31
N GLY A 12 -2.22 3.10 4.58
CA GLY A 12 -2.38 4.53 4.55
C GLY A 12 -3.53 5.15 5.28
N CYS A 13 -4.46 4.48 5.87
CA CYS A 13 -5.51 5.20 6.57
C CYS A 13 -5.21 5.33 8.07
N GLY A 14 -5.00 6.54 8.51
CA GLY A 14 -4.69 6.88 9.90
C GLY A 14 -3.24 6.67 10.29
N ALA A 15 -2.35 6.60 9.33
CA ALA A 15 -1.02 6.03 9.48
C ALA A 15 0.05 7.00 9.97
N ASP A 16 -0.09 8.31 9.83
CA ASP A 16 1.01 9.22 10.17
C ASP A 16 1.33 9.29 11.66
N ARG A 17 0.38 9.03 12.55
CA ARG A 17 0.69 8.78 13.98
C ARG A 17 1.42 7.45 14.21
N LEU A 18 1.37 6.55 13.24
CA LEU A 18 2.01 5.24 13.22
C LEU A 18 3.44 5.26 12.69
N PHE A 19 3.78 6.19 11.79
CA PHE A 19 5.01 6.18 11.02
C PHE A 19 6.26 6.58 11.79
N ARG A 20 6.16 7.09 13.01
CA ARG A 20 7.38 7.34 13.83
C ARG A 20 8.31 6.13 13.96
N ARG A 21 7.82 4.91 13.67
CA ARG A 21 8.66 3.68 13.65
C ARG A 21 8.80 3.03 12.28
N ARG A 22 8.15 3.56 11.23
CA ARG A 22 8.20 3.01 9.87
C ARG A 22 8.59 4.02 8.81
N GLU A 23 8.64 5.31 9.15
CA GLU A 23 9.09 6.37 8.26
C GLU A 23 10.60 6.20 8.03
N PRO A 24 11.06 5.99 6.79
CA PRO A 24 12.49 5.82 6.49
C PRO A 24 13.35 7.00 6.96
N LEU A 25 12.80 8.21 6.95
CA LEU A 25 13.49 9.44 7.31
C LEU A 25 13.92 9.52 8.79
N VAL A 26 13.42 8.61 9.66
CA VAL A 26 13.89 8.53 11.06
C VAL A 26 15.22 7.80 11.19
N ARG A 27 15.68 7.09 10.13
CA ARG A 27 16.99 6.46 10.10
C ARG A 27 18.07 7.50 9.84
N GLN A 28 19.12 7.44 10.63
CA GLN A 28 20.28 8.35 10.45
C GLN A 28 21.22 7.87 9.35
N ASP A 29 21.26 6.55 9.12
CA ASP A 29 22.09 5.87 8.12
C ASP A 29 21.40 5.68 6.76
N LEU A 30 20.29 6.39 6.49
CA LEU A 30 19.51 6.18 5.26
C LEU A 30 20.31 6.51 3.99
N ALA A 31 21.12 7.57 4.02
CA ALA A 31 21.99 7.94 2.89
C ALA A 31 23.04 6.85 2.60
N GLU A 32 23.60 6.25 3.62
CA GLU A 32 24.58 5.16 3.49
C GLU A 32 23.92 3.91 2.85
N LEU A 33 22.69 3.59 3.29
CA LEU A 33 21.92 2.49 2.71
C LEU A 33 21.57 2.72 1.24
N ILE A 34 21.22 3.97 0.87
CA ILE A 34 20.96 4.34 -0.53
C ILE A 34 22.24 4.19 -1.35
N ALA A 35 23.38 4.69 -0.86
CA ALA A 35 24.65 4.60 -1.56
C ALA A 35 25.07 3.14 -1.77
N GLU A 36 24.91 2.29 -0.75
CA GLU A 36 25.23 0.87 -0.87
C GLU A 36 24.29 0.14 -1.83
N ALA A 37 22.99 0.42 -1.78
CA ALA A 37 22.02 -0.14 -2.73
C ALA A 37 22.38 0.27 -4.18
N ARG A 38 22.76 1.53 -4.38
CA ARG A 38 23.21 2.03 -5.68
C ARG A 38 24.49 1.34 -6.14
N ARG A 39 25.47 1.18 -5.24
CA ARG A 39 26.73 0.45 -5.52
C ARG A 39 26.48 -0.98 -5.97
N LEU A 40 25.46 -1.63 -5.40
CA LEU A 40 25.04 -2.99 -5.75
C LEU A 40 24.18 -3.07 -7.03
N GLY A 41 23.90 -1.95 -7.69
CA GLY A 41 23.13 -1.89 -8.93
C GLY A 41 21.62 -1.90 -8.77
N PHE A 42 21.10 -1.64 -7.54
CA PHE A 42 19.66 -1.51 -7.35
C PHE A 42 19.16 -0.16 -7.86
N TYR A 43 17.96 -0.16 -8.45
CA TYR A 43 17.15 1.03 -8.60
C TYR A 43 16.50 1.34 -7.25
N THR A 44 16.67 2.56 -6.77
CA THR A 44 16.26 2.95 -5.43
C THR A 44 15.07 3.91 -5.43
N ASN A 45 14.05 3.61 -4.63
CA ASN A 45 12.88 4.45 -4.44
C ASN A 45 12.66 4.72 -2.95
N LEU A 46 12.62 5.98 -2.56
CA LEU A 46 12.26 6.41 -1.21
C LEU A 46 10.74 6.67 -1.16
N ILE A 47 10.02 5.84 -0.41
CA ILE A 47 8.60 6.04 -0.11
C ILE A 47 8.48 6.66 1.28
N THR A 48 7.92 7.86 1.35
CA THR A 48 7.84 8.63 2.58
C THR A 48 6.49 9.35 2.73
N SER A 49 6.13 9.65 3.97
CA SER A 49 5.03 10.56 4.26
C SER A 49 5.37 12.03 3.92
N GLY A 50 6.64 12.33 3.66
CA GLY A 50 7.15 13.69 3.50
C GLY A 50 7.38 14.43 4.82
N ILE A 51 6.89 13.90 5.94
CA ILE A 51 7.09 14.53 7.25
C ILE A 51 8.50 14.24 7.75
N GLY A 52 9.26 15.31 8.00
CA GLY A 52 10.68 15.23 8.36
C GLY A 52 11.64 15.08 7.17
N LEU A 53 11.13 15.12 5.93
CA LEU A 53 11.94 15.42 4.77
C LEU A 53 12.37 16.89 4.82
N THR A 54 13.56 17.19 4.37
CA THR A 54 14.09 18.55 4.21
C THR A 54 14.85 18.66 2.91
N GLU A 55 15.08 19.89 2.44
CA GLU A 55 15.81 20.08 1.19
C GLU A 55 17.26 19.56 1.28
N GLU A 56 17.91 19.69 2.44
CA GLU A 56 19.25 19.15 2.69
C GLU A 56 19.26 17.61 2.56
N LYS A 57 18.24 16.93 3.08
CA LYS A 57 18.11 15.48 2.91
C LYS A 57 17.89 15.09 1.45
N ILE A 58 17.07 15.86 0.72
CA ILE A 58 16.85 15.63 -0.72
C ILE A 58 18.16 15.70 -1.49
N ILE A 59 18.99 16.72 -1.20
CA ILE A 59 20.33 16.88 -1.79
C ILE A 59 21.23 15.71 -1.41
N ALA A 60 21.35 15.39 -0.12
CA ALA A 60 22.19 14.30 0.36
C ALA A 60 21.80 12.94 -0.24
N PHE A 61 20.51 12.67 -0.41
CA PHE A 61 20.02 11.44 -1.04
C PHE A 61 20.31 11.42 -2.55
N LYS A 62 20.30 12.59 -3.22
CA LYS A 62 20.71 12.70 -4.63
C LYS A 62 22.18 12.36 -4.80
N GLU A 63 23.04 12.89 -3.95
CA GLU A 63 24.47 12.60 -3.90
C GLU A 63 24.74 11.11 -3.60
N ALA A 64 23.94 10.50 -2.72
CA ALA A 64 23.98 9.07 -2.44
C ALA A 64 23.50 8.19 -3.60
N GLY A 65 22.88 8.78 -4.64
CA GLY A 65 22.42 8.07 -5.83
C GLY A 65 20.99 7.57 -5.76
N LEU A 66 20.12 8.20 -4.95
CA LEU A 66 18.69 7.90 -4.94
C LEU A 66 18.06 8.22 -6.32
N ASP A 67 17.34 7.26 -6.89
CA ASP A 67 16.77 7.41 -8.22
C ASP A 67 15.39 8.10 -8.20
N HIS A 68 14.57 7.87 -7.15
CA HIS A 68 13.16 8.21 -7.17
C HIS A 68 12.62 8.52 -5.76
N ILE A 69 11.65 9.43 -5.68
CA ILE A 69 10.94 9.75 -4.42
C ILE A 69 9.44 9.65 -4.63
N GLN A 70 8.78 8.94 -3.72
CA GLN A 70 7.33 8.89 -3.62
C GLN A 70 6.88 9.58 -2.33
N ILE A 71 5.99 10.55 -2.45
CA ILE A 71 5.38 11.25 -1.30
C ILE A 71 3.91 10.85 -1.18
N SER A 72 3.52 10.41 0.02
CA SER A 72 2.14 10.01 0.31
C SER A 72 1.34 11.16 0.90
N PHE A 73 0.21 11.47 0.27
CA PHE A 73 -0.80 12.41 0.75
C PHE A 73 -2.05 11.66 1.24
N GLN A 74 -2.84 12.31 2.10
CA GLN A 74 -4.09 11.74 2.61
C GLN A 74 -5.32 12.33 1.92
N ALA A 75 -5.23 13.55 1.42
CA ALA A 75 -6.26 14.24 0.65
C ALA A 75 -5.67 15.44 -0.08
N SER A 76 -6.41 15.99 -1.07
CA SER A 76 -6.11 17.28 -1.70
C SER A 76 -6.54 18.48 -0.86
N ASP A 77 -7.32 18.24 0.17
CA ASP A 77 -7.81 19.23 1.13
C ASP A 77 -6.93 19.24 2.38
N GLU A 78 -6.51 20.43 2.81
CA GLU A 78 -5.60 20.58 3.95
C GLU A 78 -6.20 20.04 5.25
N GLN A 79 -7.47 20.31 5.51
CA GLN A 79 -8.14 19.92 6.75
C GLN A 79 -8.20 18.38 6.85
N VAL A 80 -8.68 17.72 5.81
CA VAL A 80 -8.78 16.25 5.75
C VAL A 80 -7.39 15.63 5.79
N ASN A 81 -6.43 16.15 5.00
CA ASN A 81 -5.06 15.64 5.02
C ASN A 81 -4.43 15.73 6.42
N ASN A 82 -4.54 16.90 7.07
CA ASN A 82 -3.93 17.14 8.37
C ASN A 82 -4.59 16.33 9.49
N MET A 83 -5.90 16.11 9.42
CA MET A 83 -6.63 15.26 10.35
C MET A 83 -6.15 13.80 10.26
N LEU A 84 -6.12 13.23 9.06
CA LEU A 84 -5.68 11.85 8.82
C LEU A 84 -4.18 11.68 9.09
N ALA A 85 -3.37 12.67 8.75
CA ALA A 85 -1.94 12.69 9.08
C ALA A 85 -1.65 12.88 10.58
N GLY A 86 -2.62 13.33 11.35
CA GLY A 86 -2.44 13.63 12.78
C GLY A 86 -1.47 14.81 13.04
N SER A 87 -1.32 15.72 12.08
CA SER A 87 -0.42 16.88 12.17
C SER A 87 -1.00 18.09 11.44
N LYS A 88 -1.11 19.23 12.14
CA LYS A 88 -1.65 20.48 11.60
C LYS A 88 -0.79 21.09 10.47
N LYS A 89 0.45 20.65 10.32
CA LYS A 89 1.43 21.20 9.34
C LYS A 89 1.73 20.21 8.21
N ALA A 90 1.13 19.00 8.23
CA ALA A 90 1.50 17.92 7.31
C ALA A 90 1.27 18.32 5.85
N PHE A 91 0.15 18.93 5.52
CA PHE A 91 -0.18 19.29 4.14
C PHE A 91 0.80 20.32 3.57
N ALA A 92 1.00 21.42 4.27
CA ALA A 92 1.94 22.47 3.84
C ALA A 92 3.36 21.92 3.66
N GLN A 93 3.85 21.12 4.61
CA GLN A 93 5.19 20.51 4.54
C GLN A 93 5.31 19.55 3.34
N LYS A 94 4.29 18.72 3.09
CA LYS A 94 4.28 17.81 1.92
C LYS A 94 4.31 18.56 0.60
N LEU A 95 3.55 19.67 0.49
CA LEU A 95 3.57 20.53 -0.70
C LEU A 95 4.95 21.15 -0.94
N GLU A 96 5.55 21.68 0.10
CA GLU A 96 6.89 22.26 0.04
C GLU A 96 7.92 21.23 -0.40
N MET A 97 7.90 20.02 0.19
CA MET A 97 8.83 18.97 -0.14
C MET A 97 8.59 18.38 -1.54
N ALA A 98 7.36 18.28 -2.01
CA ALA A 98 7.07 17.87 -3.38
C ALA A 98 7.69 18.83 -4.40
N LYS A 99 7.57 20.14 -4.16
CA LYS A 99 8.24 21.18 -4.98
C LYS A 99 9.77 21.05 -4.92
N ALA A 100 10.34 20.82 -3.73
CA ALA A 100 11.76 20.64 -3.57
C ALA A 100 12.27 19.38 -4.30
N VAL A 101 11.53 18.27 -4.25
CA VAL A 101 11.85 17.05 -4.99
C VAL A 101 11.95 17.30 -6.50
N LYS A 102 11.00 18.04 -7.08
CA LYS A 102 11.03 18.42 -8.50
C LYS A 102 12.15 19.41 -8.81
N LYS A 103 12.37 20.41 -7.96
CA LYS A 103 13.48 21.37 -8.08
C LYS A 103 14.83 20.68 -8.19
N HIS A 104 15.03 19.57 -7.47
CA HIS A 104 16.26 18.77 -7.51
C HIS A 104 16.26 17.66 -8.58
N GLY A 105 15.30 17.70 -9.53
CA GLY A 105 15.28 16.83 -10.70
C GLY A 105 15.06 15.35 -10.42
N TYR A 106 14.26 15.03 -9.41
CA TYR A 106 13.81 13.65 -9.19
C TYR A 106 12.57 13.31 -10.02
N PRO A 107 12.50 12.10 -10.57
CA PRO A 107 11.20 11.50 -10.84
C PRO A 107 10.39 11.43 -9.54
N MET A 108 9.12 11.84 -9.59
CA MET A 108 8.27 11.91 -8.40
C MET A 108 6.95 11.17 -8.60
N VAL A 109 6.63 10.29 -7.67
CA VAL A 109 5.27 9.75 -7.51
C VAL A 109 4.56 10.48 -6.38
N LEU A 110 3.34 10.90 -6.62
CA LEU A 110 2.42 11.30 -5.56
C LEU A 110 1.39 10.20 -5.36
N ASN A 111 1.37 9.64 -4.16
CA ASN A 111 0.44 8.58 -3.78
C ASN A 111 -0.67 9.14 -2.90
N PHE A 112 -1.90 8.82 -3.26
CA PHE A 112 -3.09 9.11 -2.46
C PHE A 112 -3.81 7.81 -2.13
N VAL A 113 -3.93 7.52 -0.84
CA VAL A 113 -4.80 6.44 -0.41
C VAL A 113 -6.24 6.90 -0.50
N THR A 114 -6.97 6.33 -1.46
CA THR A 114 -8.38 6.69 -1.68
C THR A 114 -9.30 5.91 -0.75
N HIS A 115 -10.27 6.61 -0.21
CA HIS A 115 -11.29 6.09 0.69
C HIS A 115 -12.56 6.94 0.61
N ARG A 116 -13.64 6.51 1.23
CA ARG A 116 -14.97 7.17 1.23
C ARG A 116 -14.92 8.71 1.35
N HIS A 117 -14.04 9.24 2.18
CA HIS A 117 -14.01 10.67 2.51
C HIS A 117 -13.17 11.54 1.56
N ASN A 118 -12.44 10.96 0.60
CA ASN A 118 -11.64 11.72 -0.35
C ASN A 118 -11.87 11.33 -1.82
N ILE A 119 -12.47 10.16 -2.08
CA ILE A 119 -12.63 9.62 -3.42
C ILE A 119 -13.51 10.48 -4.34
N ASP A 120 -14.50 11.18 -3.79
CA ASP A 120 -15.36 12.09 -4.57
C ASP A 120 -14.62 13.38 -5.02
N ARG A 121 -13.36 13.55 -4.59
CA ARG A 121 -12.48 14.67 -4.97
C ARG A 121 -11.29 14.21 -5.82
N ILE A 122 -11.44 13.14 -6.58
CA ILE A 122 -10.38 12.62 -7.46
C ILE A 122 -9.90 13.66 -8.46
N ASP A 123 -10.78 14.48 -9.01
CA ASP A 123 -10.44 15.61 -9.88
C ASP A 123 -9.47 16.57 -9.20
N LYS A 124 -9.74 16.97 -7.95
CA LYS A 124 -8.88 17.88 -7.17
C LYS A 124 -7.55 17.25 -6.79
N ILE A 125 -7.55 15.93 -6.55
CA ILE A 125 -6.32 15.19 -6.28
C ILE A 125 -5.44 15.17 -7.54
N ILE A 126 -6.01 14.87 -8.71
CA ILE A 126 -5.26 14.83 -9.97
C ILE A 126 -4.73 16.22 -10.30
N GLU A 127 -5.56 17.27 -10.21
CA GLU A 127 -5.14 18.65 -10.48
C GLU A 127 -4.00 19.11 -9.55
N LEU A 128 -4.06 18.77 -8.26
CA LEU A 128 -2.97 19.05 -7.32
C LEU A 128 -1.68 18.35 -7.75
N CYS A 129 -1.76 17.10 -8.17
CA CYS A 129 -0.59 16.35 -8.62
C CYS A 129 0.02 16.92 -9.89
N LEU A 130 -0.80 17.35 -10.84
CA LEU A 130 -0.36 18.01 -12.08
C LEU A 130 0.31 19.36 -11.76
N ALA A 131 -0.27 20.15 -10.85
CA ALA A 131 0.30 21.42 -10.40
C ALA A 131 1.65 21.26 -9.65
N LEU A 132 1.89 20.07 -9.08
CA LEU A 132 3.16 19.70 -8.45
C LEU A 132 4.12 19.00 -9.42
N GLU A 133 3.78 18.91 -10.71
CA GLU A 133 4.58 18.30 -11.76
C GLU A 133 4.93 16.82 -11.46
N ALA A 134 3.98 16.07 -10.88
CA ALA A 134 4.17 14.66 -10.64
C ALA A 134 4.37 13.87 -11.94
N ASP A 135 5.32 12.94 -11.96
CA ASP A 135 5.53 12.04 -13.09
C ASP A 135 4.53 10.88 -13.07
N PHE A 136 4.16 10.44 -11.87
CA PHE A 136 3.12 9.43 -11.65
C PHE A 136 2.20 9.85 -10.50
N VAL A 137 0.91 9.59 -10.67
CA VAL A 137 -0.10 9.72 -9.63
C VAL A 137 -0.67 8.35 -9.33
N GLU A 138 -0.51 7.88 -8.11
CA GLU A 138 -1.06 6.63 -7.65
C GLU A 138 -2.28 6.89 -6.76
N LEU A 139 -3.46 6.56 -7.29
CA LEU A 139 -4.75 6.61 -6.61
C LEU A 139 -5.02 5.20 -6.06
N ALA A 140 -4.39 4.88 -4.94
CA ALA A 140 -4.45 3.55 -4.34
C ALA A 140 -5.60 3.46 -3.35
N THR A 141 -6.51 2.52 -3.57
CA THR A 141 -7.55 2.28 -2.59
C THR A 141 -7.02 1.65 -1.31
N CYS A 142 -7.65 2.07 -0.20
CA CYS A 142 -7.35 1.53 1.12
C CYS A 142 -7.58 0.01 1.14
N GLN A 143 -6.57 -0.74 1.55
CA GLN A 143 -6.68 -2.19 1.74
C GLN A 143 -7.27 -2.49 3.11
N PHE A 144 -8.28 -3.36 3.19
CA PHE A 144 -9.07 -3.58 4.39
C PHE A 144 -8.52 -4.72 5.25
N TYR A 145 -7.33 -4.52 5.80
CA TYR A 145 -6.77 -5.36 6.86
C TYR A 145 -6.15 -4.49 7.97
N GLY A 146 -5.91 -5.08 9.13
CA GLY A 146 -5.37 -4.37 10.28
C GLY A 146 -6.26 -3.18 10.69
N TRP A 147 -5.69 -1.99 10.82
CA TRP A 147 -6.42 -0.78 11.23
C TRP A 147 -7.46 -0.33 10.21
N ALA A 148 -7.20 -0.52 8.92
CA ALA A 148 -8.19 -0.21 7.90
C ALA A 148 -9.41 -1.14 7.97
N HIS A 149 -9.19 -2.41 8.32
CA HIS A 149 -10.29 -3.36 8.52
C HIS A 149 -11.17 -2.97 9.71
N LEU A 150 -10.59 -2.52 10.82
CA LEU A 150 -11.34 -2.00 11.97
C LEU A 150 -12.21 -0.78 11.62
N ASN A 151 -11.75 0.02 10.67
CA ASN A 151 -12.42 1.24 10.22
C ASN A 151 -13.17 1.07 8.89
N ARG A 152 -13.38 -0.17 8.43
CA ARG A 152 -13.87 -0.43 7.05
C ARG A 152 -15.19 0.27 6.74
N LEU A 153 -16.09 0.36 7.69
CA LEU A 153 -17.39 1.02 7.49
C LEU A 153 -17.25 2.52 7.21
N GLY A 154 -16.27 3.17 7.84
CA GLY A 154 -15.98 4.58 7.61
C GLY A 154 -15.02 4.84 6.43
N LEU A 155 -14.36 3.80 5.88
CA LEU A 155 -13.32 3.96 4.87
C LEU A 155 -13.69 3.35 3.51
N LEU A 156 -14.46 2.26 3.48
CA LEU A 156 -14.83 1.59 2.24
C LEU A 156 -15.73 2.51 1.40
N PRO A 157 -15.32 2.89 0.18
CA PRO A 157 -16.18 3.67 -0.71
C PRO A 157 -17.44 2.89 -1.10
N THR A 158 -18.49 3.58 -1.46
CA THR A 158 -19.64 2.96 -2.12
C THR A 158 -19.29 2.57 -3.55
N LYS A 159 -20.09 1.68 -4.14
CA LYS A 159 -19.92 1.31 -5.56
C LYS A 159 -20.04 2.53 -6.47
N ASP A 160 -21.00 3.41 -6.21
CA ASP A 160 -21.21 4.62 -6.99
C ASP A 160 -20.04 5.59 -6.91
N GLN A 161 -19.42 5.73 -5.72
CA GLN A 161 -18.21 6.54 -5.56
C GLN A 161 -17.06 5.99 -6.41
N LEU A 162 -16.85 4.68 -6.42
CA LEU A 162 -15.80 4.04 -7.22
C LEU A 162 -16.02 4.22 -8.71
N VAL A 163 -17.25 4.00 -9.20
CA VAL A 163 -17.60 4.18 -10.62
C VAL A 163 -17.35 5.61 -11.06
N ARG A 164 -17.77 6.60 -10.27
CA ARG A 164 -17.51 8.02 -10.57
C ARG A 164 -16.02 8.34 -10.57
N ALA A 165 -15.28 7.87 -9.57
CA ALA A 165 -13.85 8.14 -9.47
C ALA A 165 -13.05 7.53 -10.62
N GLU A 166 -13.41 6.32 -11.05
CA GLU A 166 -12.80 5.68 -12.20
C GLU A 166 -13.12 6.42 -13.51
N ALA A 167 -14.38 6.85 -13.70
CA ALA A 167 -14.78 7.64 -14.85
C ALA A 167 -14.00 8.95 -14.94
N VAL A 168 -13.91 9.71 -13.85
CA VAL A 168 -13.12 10.95 -13.79
C VAL A 168 -11.64 10.65 -14.09
N THR A 169 -11.07 9.59 -13.50
CA THR A 169 -9.66 9.23 -13.76
C THR A 169 -9.44 8.92 -15.25
N ASN A 170 -10.38 8.22 -15.89
CA ASN A 170 -10.28 7.89 -17.31
C ASN A 170 -10.41 9.14 -18.21
N GLU A 171 -11.28 10.10 -17.86
CA GLU A 171 -11.37 11.39 -18.56
C GLU A 171 -10.02 12.13 -18.51
N TYR A 172 -9.38 12.18 -17.34
CA TYR A 172 -8.04 12.77 -17.20
C TYR A 172 -6.96 11.99 -17.98
N ARG A 173 -7.01 10.67 -18.04
CA ARG A 173 -6.09 9.88 -18.87
C ARG A 173 -6.18 10.24 -20.34
N VAL A 174 -7.40 10.33 -20.87
CA VAL A 174 -7.66 10.73 -22.27
C VAL A 174 -7.16 12.14 -22.52
N ARG A 175 -7.43 13.09 -21.62
CA ARG A 175 -6.96 14.47 -21.72
C ARG A 175 -5.44 14.56 -21.74
N LEU A 176 -4.77 13.91 -20.78
CA LEU A 176 -3.31 13.93 -20.67
C LEU A 176 -2.63 13.27 -21.88
N GLU A 177 -3.23 12.23 -22.44
CA GLU A 177 -2.74 11.60 -23.66
C GLU A 177 -2.87 12.55 -24.86
N ALA A 178 -4.01 13.21 -25.03
CA ALA A 178 -4.25 14.18 -26.11
C ALA A 178 -3.31 15.39 -26.02
N GLU A 179 -2.95 15.82 -24.82
CA GLU A 179 -2.01 16.91 -24.52
C GLU A 179 -0.52 16.46 -24.59
N ASN A 180 -0.23 15.18 -24.85
CA ASN A 180 1.10 14.58 -24.71
C ASN A 180 1.76 14.87 -23.35
N HIS A 181 0.96 14.95 -22.30
CA HIS A 181 1.45 15.23 -20.96
C HIS A 181 2.18 14.01 -20.38
N PRO A 182 3.37 14.16 -19.78
CA PRO A 182 4.19 13.03 -19.32
C PRO A 182 3.61 12.27 -18.12
N CYS A 183 2.78 12.90 -17.31
CA CYS A 183 2.21 12.32 -16.10
C CYS A 183 1.34 11.09 -16.40
N LYS A 184 1.53 10.02 -15.62
CA LYS A 184 0.73 8.80 -15.72
C LYS A 184 -0.15 8.61 -14.49
N LEU A 185 -1.42 8.27 -14.70
CA LEU A 185 -2.40 8.03 -13.65
C LEU A 185 -2.59 6.53 -13.44
N ILE A 186 -2.37 6.05 -12.22
CA ILE A 186 -2.60 4.68 -11.78
C ILE A 186 -3.79 4.70 -10.83
N PHE A 187 -4.89 4.05 -11.19
CA PHE A 187 -6.06 3.87 -10.34
C PHE A 187 -6.17 2.40 -9.93
N VAL A 188 -6.24 2.14 -8.64
CA VAL A 188 -6.31 0.79 -8.09
C VAL A 188 -7.66 0.59 -7.43
N THR A 189 -8.49 -0.27 -8.01
CA THR A 189 -9.79 -0.67 -7.44
C THR A 189 -9.59 -1.42 -6.12
N PRO A 190 -10.47 -1.21 -5.11
CA PRO A 190 -10.44 -1.99 -3.89
C PRO A 190 -10.67 -3.47 -4.18
N ASP A 191 -9.92 -4.35 -3.52
CA ASP A 191 -10.09 -5.80 -3.69
C ASP A 191 -11.53 -6.26 -3.40
N TYR A 192 -12.23 -5.59 -2.48
CA TYR A 192 -13.63 -5.91 -2.14
C TYR A 192 -14.61 -5.75 -3.30
N TYR A 193 -14.26 -4.97 -4.33
CA TYR A 193 -15.11 -4.75 -5.52
C TYR A 193 -14.59 -5.49 -6.76
N GLU A 194 -13.52 -6.26 -6.63
CA GLU A 194 -13.07 -7.14 -7.69
C GLU A 194 -13.97 -8.39 -7.78
N GLU A 195 -14.17 -8.91 -8.98
CA GLU A 195 -14.91 -10.16 -9.19
C GLU A 195 -14.10 -11.40 -8.79
N ARG A 196 -12.79 -11.26 -8.89
CA ARG A 196 -11.81 -12.30 -8.58
C ARG A 196 -10.67 -11.75 -7.76
N PRO A 197 -10.06 -12.55 -6.91
CA PRO A 197 -8.91 -12.10 -6.14
C PRO A 197 -7.73 -11.83 -7.06
N LYS A 198 -6.96 -10.79 -6.72
CA LYS A 198 -5.68 -10.51 -7.37
C LYS A 198 -4.66 -11.60 -7.04
N ALA A 199 -3.84 -11.96 -8.02
CA ALA A 199 -2.72 -12.85 -7.80
C ALA A 199 -1.77 -12.27 -6.74
N CYS A 200 -1.56 -13.00 -5.63
CA CYS A 200 -0.69 -12.56 -4.54
C CYS A 200 0.78 -12.53 -5.00
N MET A 201 1.28 -11.36 -5.42
CA MET A 201 2.66 -11.18 -5.90
C MET A 201 3.08 -12.25 -6.93
N ASN A 202 2.17 -12.58 -7.83
CA ASN A 202 2.35 -13.65 -8.82
C ASN A 202 2.70 -15.02 -8.19
N GLY A 203 2.10 -15.29 -7.05
CA GLY A 203 2.37 -16.43 -6.17
C GLY A 203 3.15 -16.01 -4.91
N TRP A 204 2.89 -16.70 -3.81
CA TRP A 204 3.50 -16.45 -2.51
C TRP A 204 5.04 -16.55 -2.57
N GLY A 205 5.74 -15.51 -2.10
CA GLY A 205 7.19 -15.49 -2.05
C GLY A 205 7.87 -15.62 -3.42
N ASN A 206 7.22 -15.20 -4.51
CA ASN A 206 7.68 -15.45 -5.86
C ASN A 206 8.47 -14.28 -6.46
N ILE A 207 8.00 -13.04 -6.30
CA ILE A 207 8.66 -11.86 -6.89
C ILE A 207 9.01 -10.78 -5.88
N PHE A 208 8.69 -10.96 -4.61
CA PHE A 208 8.77 -9.90 -3.61
C PHE A 208 9.38 -10.40 -2.30
N LEU A 209 10.20 -9.55 -1.69
CA LEU A 209 10.76 -9.76 -0.37
C LEU A 209 10.80 -8.42 0.38
N THR A 210 10.35 -8.41 1.62
CA THR A 210 10.49 -7.28 2.54
C THR A 210 11.41 -7.65 3.69
N VAL A 211 12.36 -6.80 4.00
CA VAL A 211 13.11 -6.88 5.26
C VAL A 211 12.58 -5.81 6.21
N THR A 212 12.05 -6.23 7.35
CA THR A 212 11.54 -5.30 8.37
C THR A 212 12.69 -4.70 9.20
N PRO A 213 12.47 -3.59 9.94
CA PRO A 213 13.54 -2.93 10.71
C PRO A 213 14.24 -3.83 11.74
N ASP A 214 13.58 -4.88 12.21
CA ASP A 214 14.17 -5.88 13.12
C ASP A 214 14.90 -7.02 12.39
N GLY A 215 14.97 -6.95 11.05
CA GLY A 215 15.67 -7.92 10.20
C GLY A 215 14.82 -9.12 9.77
N THR A 216 13.55 -9.20 10.15
CA THR A 216 12.67 -10.28 9.70
C THR A 216 12.40 -10.17 8.21
N ALA A 217 12.64 -11.24 7.46
CA ALA A 217 12.34 -11.31 6.02
C ALA A 217 10.93 -11.86 5.80
N LEU A 218 10.14 -11.16 5.01
CA LEU A 218 8.74 -11.47 4.73
C LEU A 218 8.51 -11.57 3.22
N PRO A 219 7.69 -12.52 2.76
CA PRO A 219 7.28 -12.60 1.34
C PRO A 219 6.24 -11.54 0.95
N CYS A 220 5.63 -10.87 1.92
CA CYS A 220 4.70 -9.76 1.74
C CYS A 220 4.63 -8.91 3.03
N HIS A 221 4.36 -7.62 2.93
CA HIS A 221 4.21 -6.73 4.10
C HIS A 221 3.13 -7.21 5.09
N GLY A 222 2.00 -7.74 4.58
CA GLY A 222 0.90 -8.26 5.39
C GLY A 222 1.24 -9.57 6.12
N ALA A 223 2.25 -10.30 5.68
CA ALA A 223 2.60 -11.61 6.21
C ALA A 223 3.03 -11.58 7.68
N ARG A 224 3.50 -10.44 8.19
CA ARG A 224 3.92 -10.29 9.59
C ARG A 224 2.81 -10.59 10.60
N GLN A 225 1.55 -10.49 10.20
CA GLN A 225 0.39 -10.74 11.07
C GLN A 225 0.02 -12.23 11.15
N MET A 226 0.59 -13.04 10.27
CA MET A 226 0.29 -14.48 10.23
C MET A 226 1.07 -15.24 11.31
N PRO A 227 0.51 -16.32 11.85
CA PRO A 227 1.17 -17.18 12.84
C PRO A 227 2.22 -18.09 12.18
N ILE A 228 3.11 -17.47 11.39
CA ILE A 228 4.20 -18.16 10.68
C ILE A 228 5.53 -17.60 11.18
N GLN A 229 6.45 -18.49 11.51
CA GLN A 229 7.81 -18.09 11.82
C GLN A 229 8.56 -17.74 10.54
N PHE A 230 8.93 -16.46 10.41
CA PHE A 230 9.72 -15.96 9.29
C PHE A 230 11.20 -15.85 9.68
N PRO A 231 12.13 -16.12 8.74
CA PRO A 231 13.56 -16.05 8.99
C PRO A 231 14.03 -14.60 9.17
N ASN A 232 15.18 -14.44 9.83
CA ASN A 232 15.85 -13.15 10.00
C ASN A 232 17.12 -13.09 9.13
N VAL A 233 17.35 -11.96 8.46
CA VAL A 233 18.53 -11.75 7.60
C VAL A 233 19.85 -11.72 8.35
N ARG A 234 19.83 -11.59 9.69
CA ARG A 234 21.02 -11.67 10.52
C ARG A 234 21.49 -13.10 10.75
N ASP A 235 20.54 -14.06 10.69
CA ASP A 235 20.78 -15.44 11.04
C ASP A 235 20.90 -16.35 9.82
N HIS A 236 20.36 -15.92 8.69
CA HIS A 236 20.26 -16.72 7.47
C HIS A 236 20.68 -15.94 6.23
N SER A 237 21.32 -16.63 5.28
CA SER A 237 21.62 -16.06 3.96
C SER A 237 20.32 -15.78 3.16
N MET A 238 20.37 -14.82 2.25
CA MET A 238 19.25 -14.53 1.35
C MET A 238 18.84 -15.72 0.49
N GLN A 239 19.81 -16.57 0.11
CA GLN A 239 19.55 -17.81 -0.62
C GLN A 239 18.69 -18.75 0.23
N HIS A 240 19.10 -19.02 1.48
CA HIS A 240 18.30 -19.85 2.40
C HIS A 240 16.91 -19.27 2.65
N ILE A 241 16.83 -17.96 2.91
CA ILE A 241 15.54 -17.26 3.13
C ILE A 241 14.60 -17.49 1.96
N TRP A 242 15.07 -17.29 0.73
CA TRP A 242 14.26 -17.34 -0.46
C TRP A 242 13.87 -18.75 -0.90
N TYR A 243 14.81 -19.69 -0.87
CA TYR A 243 14.61 -21.02 -1.43
C TYR A 243 14.22 -22.08 -0.42
N ASP A 244 14.74 -21.99 0.82
CA ASP A 244 14.67 -23.11 1.76
C ASP A 244 13.77 -22.83 2.97
N SER A 245 13.52 -21.56 3.31
CA SER A 245 12.79 -21.24 4.52
C SER A 245 11.31 -21.64 4.43
N PHE A 246 10.78 -22.17 5.53
CA PHE A 246 9.37 -22.56 5.63
C PHE A 246 8.43 -21.39 5.33
N GLY A 247 8.70 -20.19 5.87
CA GLY A 247 7.84 -19.02 5.69
C GLY A 247 7.64 -18.62 4.23
N PHE A 248 8.70 -18.74 3.40
CA PHE A 248 8.63 -18.44 1.98
C PHE A 248 8.04 -19.60 1.16
N ASN A 249 8.20 -20.84 1.60
CA ASN A 249 7.70 -22.01 0.87
C ASN A 249 6.27 -22.41 1.26
N ARG A 250 5.72 -21.87 2.36
CA ARG A 250 4.44 -22.31 2.93
C ARG A 250 3.27 -22.32 1.95
N PHE A 251 3.21 -21.37 1.03
CA PHE A 251 2.16 -21.22 0.04
C PHE A 251 2.68 -21.13 -1.40
N ARG A 252 3.89 -21.62 -1.67
CA ARG A 252 4.40 -21.79 -3.03
C ARG A 252 3.77 -23.02 -3.68
N GLY A 253 3.58 -22.96 -5.00
CA GLY A 253 2.90 -24.03 -5.74
C GLY A 253 1.42 -24.11 -5.43
N TYR A 254 0.82 -25.27 -5.64
CA TYR A 254 -0.64 -25.47 -5.56
C TYR A 254 -1.03 -26.59 -4.61
N ASP A 255 -0.11 -27.45 -4.18
CA ASP A 255 -0.36 -28.63 -3.36
C ASP A 255 -0.93 -28.31 -1.97
N TRP A 256 -0.66 -27.12 -1.46
CA TRP A 256 -1.16 -26.61 -0.19
C TRP A 256 -2.65 -26.23 -0.23
N MET A 257 -3.24 -26.04 -1.43
CA MET A 257 -4.57 -25.47 -1.61
C MET A 257 -5.66 -26.45 -1.17
N PRO A 258 -6.59 -26.04 -0.29
CA PRO A 258 -7.84 -26.77 -0.06
C PRO A 258 -8.86 -26.47 -1.17
N GLU A 259 -10.00 -27.16 -1.14
CA GLU A 259 -11.16 -26.77 -1.94
C GLU A 259 -11.69 -25.38 -1.46
N PRO A 260 -12.23 -24.57 -2.37
CA PRO A 260 -12.46 -24.81 -3.80
C PRO A 260 -11.25 -24.54 -4.71
N CYS A 261 -10.13 -24.04 -4.18
CA CYS A 261 -8.98 -23.66 -5.00
C CYS A 261 -8.28 -24.86 -5.64
N ARG A 262 -8.23 -26.02 -4.95
CA ARG A 262 -7.55 -27.22 -5.44
C ARG A 262 -8.05 -27.68 -6.81
N SER A 263 -9.35 -27.70 -6.99
CA SER A 263 -9.99 -28.12 -8.25
C SER A 263 -10.32 -26.98 -9.20
N CYS A 264 -9.96 -25.72 -8.84
CA CYS A 264 -10.29 -24.54 -9.63
C CYS A 264 -9.41 -24.39 -10.87
N ASP A 265 -10.02 -24.15 -12.03
CA ASP A 265 -9.31 -23.90 -13.29
C ASP A 265 -8.50 -22.60 -13.31
N GLU A 266 -8.83 -21.66 -12.41
CA GLU A 266 -8.19 -20.36 -12.31
C GLU A 266 -7.02 -20.31 -11.31
N LYS A 267 -6.74 -21.42 -10.60
CA LYS A 267 -5.73 -21.47 -9.53
C LYS A 267 -4.33 -21.02 -9.96
N GLU A 268 -4.00 -21.24 -11.25
CA GLU A 268 -2.71 -20.83 -11.83
C GLU A 268 -2.65 -19.35 -12.17
N LYS A 269 -3.79 -18.68 -12.22
CA LYS A 269 -3.88 -17.24 -12.49
C LYS A 269 -3.93 -16.41 -11.21
N ASP A 270 -4.74 -16.84 -10.25
CA ASP A 270 -4.96 -16.08 -9.01
C ASP A 270 -4.18 -16.58 -7.79
N PHE A 271 -3.59 -17.78 -7.86
CA PHE A 271 -2.83 -18.43 -6.78
C PHE A 271 -3.63 -18.53 -5.48
N GLY A 272 -4.98 -18.64 -5.58
CA GLY A 272 -5.90 -18.64 -4.44
C GLY A 272 -6.10 -17.26 -3.79
N GLY A 273 -5.58 -16.18 -4.38
CA GLY A 273 -5.71 -14.81 -3.90
C GLY A 273 -4.72 -14.43 -2.79
N CYS A 274 -5.02 -13.39 -2.04
CA CYS A 274 -4.16 -12.83 -1.00
C CYS A 274 -4.19 -13.66 0.29
N ARG A 275 -3.07 -14.32 0.63
CA ARG A 275 -2.96 -15.15 1.85
C ARG A 275 -3.10 -14.37 3.14
N CYS A 276 -2.58 -13.12 3.14
CA CYS A 276 -2.70 -12.23 4.29
C CYS A 276 -4.15 -11.81 4.54
N GLN A 277 -4.90 -11.50 3.48
CA GLN A 277 -6.32 -11.16 3.55
C GLN A 277 -7.16 -12.38 3.96
N ALA A 278 -6.91 -13.55 3.38
CA ALA A 278 -7.55 -14.80 3.79
C ALA A 278 -7.38 -15.03 5.30
N PHE A 279 -6.15 -14.93 5.81
CA PHE A 279 -5.89 -15.05 7.25
C PHE A 279 -6.65 -14.03 8.09
N MET A 280 -6.57 -12.75 7.74
CA MET A 280 -7.17 -11.69 8.56
C MET A 280 -8.70 -11.69 8.57
N LEU A 281 -9.33 -12.18 7.50
CA LEU A 281 -10.78 -12.23 7.40
C LEU A 281 -11.39 -13.56 7.87
N THR A 282 -10.62 -14.67 7.82
CA THR A 282 -11.15 -16.02 8.10
C THR A 282 -10.43 -16.74 9.22
N GLY A 283 -9.30 -16.21 9.71
CA GLY A 283 -8.45 -16.88 10.70
C GLY A 283 -7.50 -17.93 10.12
N ASP A 284 -7.62 -18.30 8.85
CA ASP A 284 -6.73 -19.27 8.20
C ASP A 284 -6.26 -18.76 6.83
N ALA A 285 -4.95 -18.69 6.66
CA ALA A 285 -4.31 -18.27 5.43
C ALA A 285 -4.42 -19.30 4.29
N ALA A 286 -4.79 -20.55 4.57
CA ALA A 286 -5.00 -21.57 3.56
C ALA A 286 -6.39 -21.46 2.89
N ASN A 287 -7.35 -20.81 3.52
CA ASN A 287 -8.67 -20.60 2.94
C ASN A 287 -8.58 -19.86 1.59
N ALA A 288 -9.51 -20.14 0.69
CA ALA A 288 -9.70 -19.32 -0.51
C ALA A 288 -9.94 -17.87 -0.09
N ASP A 289 -9.31 -16.91 -0.81
CA ASP A 289 -9.50 -15.50 -0.54
C ASP A 289 -11.02 -15.17 -0.55
N PRO A 290 -11.56 -14.49 0.49
CA PRO A 290 -12.97 -14.11 0.54
C PRO A 290 -13.46 -13.25 -0.64
N VAL A 291 -12.56 -12.54 -1.34
CA VAL A 291 -12.90 -11.80 -2.57
C VAL A 291 -13.38 -12.76 -3.68
N CYS A 292 -12.85 -13.98 -3.73
CA CYS A 292 -13.28 -14.98 -4.69
C CYS A 292 -14.74 -15.38 -4.46
N SER A 293 -15.58 -15.25 -5.48
CA SER A 293 -17.01 -15.68 -5.41
C SER A 293 -17.21 -17.17 -5.14
N LYS A 294 -16.18 -18.01 -5.41
CA LYS A 294 -16.18 -19.44 -5.08
C LYS A 294 -15.76 -19.74 -3.64
N SER A 295 -15.24 -18.72 -2.90
CA SER A 295 -14.85 -18.91 -1.50
C SER A 295 -16.05 -19.19 -0.60
N TYR A 296 -15.93 -20.16 0.29
CA TYR A 296 -16.94 -20.41 1.34
C TYR A 296 -17.12 -19.22 2.30
N HIS A 297 -16.17 -18.27 2.28
CA HIS A 297 -16.17 -17.07 3.09
C HIS A 297 -16.54 -15.80 2.31
N HIS A 298 -17.01 -15.91 1.06
CA HIS A 298 -17.35 -14.75 0.23
C HIS A 298 -18.41 -13.84 0.85
N GLY A 299 -19.28 -14.40 1.70
CA GLY A 299 -20.28 -13.63 2.46
C GLY A 299 -19.70 -12.48 3.30
N ILE A 300 -18.42 -12.57 3.74
CA ILE A 300 -17.73 -11.49 4.46
C ILE A 300 -17.58 -10.24 3.58
N ILE A 301 -17.27 -10.45 2.31
CA ILE A 301 -17.06 -9.35 1.36
C ILE A 301 -18.40 -8.75 0.93
N THR A 302 -19.41 -9.57 0.65
CA THR A 302 -20.75 -9.08 0.28
C THR A 302 -21.37 -8.29 1.43
N GLN A 303 -21.30 -8.80 2.66
CA GLN A 303 -21.76 -8.09 3.84
C GLN A 303 -21.05 -6.74 4.02
N ALA A 304 -19.72 -6.70 3.88
CA ALA A 304 -18.96 -5.46 4.02
C ALA A 304 -19.33 -4.42 2.95
N ARG A 305 -19.63 -4.85 1.72
CA ARG A 305 -20.14 -3.98 0.66
C ARG A 305 -21.52 -3.43 0.99
N ASP A 306 -22.45 -4.30 1.40
CA ASP A 306 -23.82 -3.90 1.74
C ASP A 306 -23.83 -2.91 2.93
N GLU A 307 -23.03 -3.19 3.95
CA GLU A 307 -22.84 -2.29 5.10
C GLU A 307 -22.26 -0.93 4.65
N SER A 308 -21.35 -0.93 3.67
CA SER A 308 -20.74 0.31 3.18
C SER A 308 -21.73 1.24 2.47
N GLU A 309 -22.74 0.70 1.77
CA GLU A 309 -23.75 1.51 1.06
C GLU A 309 -24.59 2.35 2.02
N THR A 310 -24.79 1.89 3.25
CA THR A 310 -25.61 2.57 4.27
C THR A 310 -24.82 3.21 5.40
N ALA A 311 -23.49 3.03 5.40
CA ALA A 311 -22.65 3.53 6.49
C ALA A 311 -22.57 5.06 6.47
N THR A 312 -22.70 5.68 7.65
CA THR A 312 -22.65 7.13 7.86
C THR A 312 -21.47 7.58 8.72
N GLN A 313 -20.54 6.67 9.01
CA GLN A 313 -19.40 6.95 9.90
C GLN A 313 -18.52 8.07 9.34
N THR A 314 -18.28 9.09 10.17
CA THR A 314 -17.45 10.25 9.84
C THR A 314 -15.96 9.98 10.06
N ILE A 315 -15.08 10.89 9.60
CA ILE A 315 -13.63 10.77 9.83
C ILE A 315 -13.30 10.84 11.32
N GLU A 316 -14.02 11.65 12.08
CA GLU A 316 -13.82 11.85 13.52
C GLU A 316 -14.10 10.57 14.32
N GLU A 317 -14.98 9.71 13.81
CA GLU A 317 -15.37 8.45 14.46
C GLU A 317 -14.39 7.30 14.12
N LEU A 318 -13.42 7.52 13.24
CA LEU A 318 -12.42 6.52 12.92
C LEU A 318 -11.54 6.21 14.14
N ALA A 319 -11.29 4.93 14.36
CA ALA A 319 -10.35 4.48 15.39
C ALA A 319 -8.91 4.71 14.92
N PHE A 320 -8.30 5.82 15.33
CA PHE A 320 -6.89 6.09 15.04
C PHE A 320 -5.98 5.30 15.96
N ARG A 321 -4.93 4.72 15.40
CA ARG A 321 -3.90 4.05 16.18
C ARG A 321 -3.11 5.05 17.01
N ASN A 322 -2.83 4.68 18.26
CA ASN A 322 -2.02 5.44 19.19
C ASN A 322 -1.18 4.50 20.06
N ASP A 323 -0.35 5.04 20.96
CA ASP A 323 0.54 4.24 21.80
C ASP A 323 -0.23 3.30 22.76
N ARG A 324 -1.47 3.64 23.12
CA ARG A 324 -2.30 2.84 24.04
C ARG A 324 -2.95 1.66 23.34
N ASN A 325 -3.43 1.85 22.10
CA ASN A 325 -4.17 0.84 21.36
C ASN A 325 -3.34 0.09 20.31
N SER A 326 -2.07 0.47 20.10
CA SER A 326 -1.21 -0.11 19.05
C SER A 326 -0.96 -1.61 19.19
N ARG A 327 -1.22 -2.19 20.38
CA ARG A 327 -1.04 -3.62 20.68
C ARG A 327 -2.34 -4.42 20.54
N LEU A 328 -3.50 -3.79 20.32
CA LEU A 328 -4.80 -4.47 20.29
C LEU A 328 -4.93 -5.41 19.08
N ILE A 329 -4.40 -5.02 17.91
CA ILE A 329 -4.46 -5.85 16.70
C ILE A 329 -3.59 -7.12 16.82
N ALA A 330 -2.52 -7.07 17.59
CA ALA A 330 -1.68 -8.26 17.83
C ALA A 330 -2.35 -9.31 18.72
N LYS A 331 -3.51 -9.01 19.33
CA LYS A 331 -4.25 -9.90 20.22
C LYS A 331 -5.58 -10.40 19.63
N SER A 332 -6.01 -9.84 18.52
CA SER A 332 -7.26 -10.20 17.81
C SER A 332 -7.03 -11.10 16.61
N SER A 333 -5.83 -11.64 16.50
CA SER A 333 -5.46 -12.66 15.52
C SER A 333 -5.08 -13.96 16.20
#